data_d9a4d9b86c3221d60eef8afd35ef4269
#
_entry.id   d9a4d9b86c3221d60eef8afd35ef4269
#
_cell.length_a   1.000
_cell.length_b   1.000
_cell.length_c   1.000
_cell.angle_alpha   90.00
_cell.angle_beta   90.00
_cell.angle_gamma   90.00
#
_symmetry.space_group_name_H-M   'P 1'
#
loop_
_entity.id
_entity.type
_entity.pdbx_description
1 polymer ?
#
loop_
_entity_poly.entity_id
_entity_poly.type
_entity_poly.pdbx_seq_one_letter_code
_entity_poly.pdbx_strand_id
1 'polypeptide(L)'
;MNNMSAVDLSEYNQWANRTLIEALKKMPSQELTRPRVSLFRDICHTLNHMLVIGRIWKGHLDGQDHGYTARNTEDYPTFPDLAKQLQDIDDWYVDWAQKRLLADLENLVSFLYVNGKPGHMTEGQILQHVVMHNCYHRGYIGDFMFQVEGHRAPQMDFSVYCTDHKKNAPAKANGVPT
;
A
#
# COMPACT_ATOMS: atom_id res chain seq x y z
N MET A 1 -19.78 -13.77 -11.90
CA MET A 1 -18.33 -13.61 -11.62
C MET A 1 -18.24 -12.81 -10.34
N ASN A 2 -17.58 -13.33 -9.28
CA ASN A 2 -17.33 -12.51 -8.10
C ASN A 2 -16.30 -11.44 -8.50
N ASN A 3 -16.77 -10.23 -8.70
CA ASN A 3 -15.88 -9.09 -8.89
C ASN A 3 -15.11 -8.87 -7.59
N MET A 4 -13.80 -8.64 -7.70
CA MET A 4 -12.95 -8.28 -6.59
C MET A 4 -13.48 -7.00 -5.94
N SER A 5 -13.81 -7.06 -4.67
CA SER A 5 -14.35 -5.92 -3.95
C SER A 5 -13.23 -4.93 -3.56
N ALA A 6 -13.62 -3.68 -3.24
CA ALA A 6 -12.68 -2.71 -2.68
C ALA A 6 -12.03 -3.21 -1.38
N VAL A 7 -12.80 -3.95 -0.58
CA VAL A 7 -12.29 -4.59 0.65
C VAL A 7 -11.22 -5.63 0.32
N ASP A 8 -11.46 -6.51 -0.66
CA ASP A 8 -10.47 -7.52 -1.06
C ASP A 8 -9.15 -6.90 -1.53
N LEU A 9 -9.22 -5.79 -2.28
CA LEU A 9 -8.04 -5.07 -2.76
C LEU A 9 -7.25 -4.43 -1.62
N SER A 10 -7.93 -3.77 -0.69
CA SER A 10 -7.29 -3.13 0.45
C SER A 10 -6.68 -4.15 1.42
N GLU A 11 -7.40 -5.25 1.72
CA GLU A 11 -6.90 -6.36 2.53
C GLU A 11 -5.68 -7.05 1.90
N TYR A 12 -5.70 -7.26 0.57
CA TYR A 12 -4.53 -7.75 -0.16
C TYR A 12 -3.32 -6.82 0.01
N ASN A 13 -3.52 -5.52 -0.19
CA ASN A 13 -2.42 -4.55 -0.06
C ASN A 13 -1.83 -4.55 1.35
N GLN A 14 -2.69 -4.53 2.36
CA GLN A 14 -2.30 -4.60 3.77
C GLN A 14 -1.50 -5.88 4.07
N TRP A 15 -1.99 -7.04 3.62
CA TRP A 15 -1.30 -8.33 3.80
C TRP A 15 0.08 -8.32 3.13
N ALA A 16 0.17 -7.85 1.88
CA ALA A 16 1.41 -7.83 1.12
C ALA A 16 2.45 -6.88 1.74
N ASN A 17 2.03 -5.69 2.18
CA ASN A 17 2.91 -4.73 2.86
C ASN A 17 3.38 -5.29 4.21
N ARG A 18 2.50 -5.91 5.00
CA ARG A 18 2.87 -6.56 6.27
C ARG A 18 3.87 -7.69 6.03
N THR A 19 3.64 -8.54 5.04
CA THR A 19 4.53 -9.64 4.65
C THR A 19 5.93 -9.13 4.28
N LEU A 20 6.00 -8.05 3.50
CA LEU A 20 7.27 -7.40 3.17
C LEU A 20 7.97 -6.84 4.41
N ILE A 21 7.27 -6.10 5.26
CA ILE A 21 7.84 -5.51 6.49
C ILE A 21 8.41 -6.60 7.41
N GLU A 22 7.71 -7.74 7.59
CA GLU A 22 8.21 -8.85 8.40
C GLU A 22 9.49 -9.49 7.80
N ALA A 23 9.62 -9.51 6.48
CA ALA A 23 10.85 -9.95 5.83
C ALA A 23 12.01 -8.93 6.03
N LEU A 24 11.71 -7.63 5.92
CA LEU A 24 12.69 -6.56 6.12
C LEU A 24 13.22 -6.50 7.56
N LYS A 25 12.40 -6.81 8.56
CA LYS A 25 12.83 -6.91 9.97
C LYS A 25 13.96 -7.93 10.20
N LYS A 26 14.10 -8.91 9.30
CA LYS A 26 15.15 -9.95 9.39
C LYS A 26 16.43 -9.56 8.68
N MET A 27 16.45 -8.43 7.97
CA MET A 27 17.64 -7.93 7.29
C MET A 27 18.56 -7.18 8.25
N PRO A 28 19.88 -7.14 7.99
CA PRO A 28 20.79 -6.25 8.70
C PRO A 28 20.32 -4.79 8.56
N SER A 29 20.21 -4.08 9.68
CA SER A 29 19.63 -2.73 9.71
C SER A 29 20.35 -1.72 8.78
N GLN A 30 21.67 -1.85 8.62
CA GLN A 30 22.44 -1.02 7.69
C GLN A 30 22.04 -1.20 6.24
N GLU A 31 21.50 -2.36 5.84
CA GLU A 31 21.07 -2.63 4.48
C GLU A 31 19.76 -1.92 4.12
N LEU A 32 18.96 -1.54 5.12
CA LEU A 32 17.69 -0.84 4.91
C LEU A 32 17.89 0.59 4.42
N THR A 33 19.02 1.22 4.78
CA THR A 33 19.38 2.60 4.42
C THR A 33 20.61 2.69 3.52
N ARG A 34 21.17 1.52 3.11
CA ARG A 34 22.35 1.50 2.23
C ARG A 34 21.98 2.03 0.85
N PRO A 35 22.66 3.08 0.35
CA PRO A 35 22.41 3.62 -0.97
C PRO A 35 22.70 2.59 -2.08
N ARG A 36 21.82 2.54 -3.09
CA ARG A 36 21.93 1.70 -4.28
C ARG A 36 21.74 2.51 -5.55
N VAL A 37 22.33 2.04 -6.63
CA VAL A 37 22.12 2.65 -7.96
C VAL A 37 20.76 2.24 -8.48
N SER A 38 19.75 3.06 -8.19
CA SER A 38 18.36 2.85 -8.56
C SER A 38 17.58 4.18 -8.56
N LEU A 39 16.35 4.18 -9.04
CA LEU A 39 15.43 5.31 -8.98
C LEU A 39 15.16 5.72 -7.51
N PHE A 40 15.08 4.75 -6.61
CA PHE A 40 14.96 4.97 -5.16
C PHE A 40 16.31 4.66 -4.52
N ARG A 41 16.78 5.60 -3.69
CA ARG A 41 18.11 5.55 -3.07
C ARG A 41 18.33 4.27 -2.25
N ASP A 42 17.34 3.89 -1.45
CA ASP A 42 17.40 2.76 -0.52
C ASP A 42 15.99 2.23 -0.17
N ILE A 43 15.92 1.18 0.65
CA ILE A 43 14.67 0.54 1.06
C ILE A 43 13.80 1.51 1.87
N CYS A 44 14.37 2.20 2.88
CA CYS A 44 13.61 3.14 3.71
C CYS A 44 13.09 4.33 2.89
N HIS A 45 13.87 4.83 1.94
CA HIS A 45 13.43 5.88 1.01
C HIS A 45 12.25 5.42 0.15
N THR A 46 12.24 4.15 -0.29
CA THR A 46 11.12 3.57 -1.04
C THR A 46 9.88 3.40 -0.17
N LEU A 47 10.05 2.91 1.06
CA LEU A 47 8.95 2.78 2.03
C LEU A 47 8.35 4.14 2.39
N ASN A 48 9.18 5.17 2.59
CA ASN A 48 8.71 6.52 2.82
C ASN A 48 7.91 7.07 1.64
N HIS A 49 8.36 6.79 0.40
CA HIS A 49 7.59 7.16 -0.78
C HIS A 49 6.21 6.48 -0.80
N MET A 50 6.12 5.19 -0.51
CA MET A 50 4.84 4.46 -0.41
C MET A 50 3.92 5.10 0.64
N LEU A 51 4.46 5.46 1.80
CA LEU A 51 3.72 6.11 2.89
C LEU A 51 3.19 7.48 2.48
N VAL A 52 4.05 8.33 1.91
CA VAL A 52 3.69 9.69 1.48
C VAL A 52 2.61 9.64 0.40
N ILE A 53 2.76 8.77 -0.60
CA ILE A 53 1.73 8.58 -1.65
C ILE A 53 0.42 8.07 -1.05
N GLY A 54 0.46 7.09 -0.15
CA GLY A 54 -0.72 6.60 0.55
C GLY A 54 -1.45 7.73 1.30
N ARG A 55 -0.72 8.63 1.97
CA ARG A 55 -1.29 9.77 2.69
C ARG A 55 -1.85 10.86 1.77
N ILE A 56 -1.20 11.12 0.64
CA ILE A 56 -1.71 12.05 -0.38
C ILE A 56 -3.07 11.57 -0.88
N TRP A 57 -3.17 10.32 -1.29
CA TRP A 57 -4.43 9.76 -1.80
C TRP A 57 -5.50 9.63 -0.72
N LYS A 58 -5.12 9.32 0.53
CA LYS A 58 -6.02 9.41 1.68
C LYS A 58 -6.61 10.82 1.82
N GLY A 59 -5.77 11.86 1.76
CA GLY A 59 -6.23 13.25 1.83
C GLY A 59 -7.25 13.58 0.75
N HIS A 60 -7.01 13.13 -0.50
CA HIS A 60 -7.95 13.32 -1.59
C HIS A 60 -9.29 12.59 -1.37
N LEU A 61 -9.27 11.35 -0.87
CA LEU A 61 -10.47 10.58 -0.53
C LEU A 61 -11.26 11.19 0.64
N ASP A 62 -10.56 11.80 1.61
CA ASP A 62 -11.19 12.47 2.76
C ASP A 62 -11.63 13.92 2.44
N GLY A 63 -11.30 14.45 1.25
CA GLY A 63 -11.52 15.85 0.90
C GLY A 63 -10.70 16.82 1.78
N GLN A 64 -9.55 16.40 2.28
CA GLN A 64 -8.67 17.16 3.16
C GLN A 64 -7.35 17.52 2.48
N ASP A 65 -6.78 18.66 2.87
CA ASP A 65 -5.42 18.99 2.45
C ASP A 65 -4.43 18.00 3.08
N HIS A 66 -3.65 17.34 2.23
CA HIS A 66 -2.62 16.40 2.67
C HIS A 66 -1.32 17.06 3.13
N GLY A 67 -1.08 18.34 2.83
CA GLY A 67 0.08 19.12 3.24
C GLY A 67 1.42 18.74 2.59
N TYR A 68 1.46 17.77 1.67
CA TYR A 68 2.69 17.36 0.98
C TYR A 68 2.94 18.18 -0.27
N THR A 69 4.18 18.70 -0.39
CA THR A 69 4.68 19.43 -1.58
C THR A 69 5.59 18.57 -2.46
N ALA A 70 5.93 17.35 -2.01
CA ALA A 70 6.72 16.37 -2.73
C ALA A 70 6.17 14.96 -2.51
N ARG A 71 6.56 14.03 -3.39
CA ARG A 71 6.15 12.61 -3.33
C ARG A 71 7.04 11.77 -2.40
N ASN A 72 7.98 12.41 -1.73
CA ASN A 72 8.84 11.83 -0.70
C ASN A 72 9.26 12.98 0.23
N THR A 73 9.75 12.68 1.43
CA THR A 73 10.32 13.65 2.36
C THR A 73 11.85 13.49 2.39
N GLU A 74 12.58 14.58 2.59
CA GLU A 74 14.06 14.53 2.69
C GLU A 74 14.48 13.77 3.95
N ASP A 75 13.90 14.15 5.08
CA ASP A 75 14.06 13.46 6.36
C ASP A 75 12.89 12.49 6.55
N TYR A 76 13.13 11.22 6.35
CA TYR A 76 12.12 10.19 6.56
C TYR A 76 12.30 9.48 7.90
N PRO A 77 11.20 8.96 8.48
CA PRO A 77 11.21 8.27 9.76
C PRO A 77 12.15 7.06 9.78
N THR A 78 12.52 6.61 10.97
CA THR A 78 13.26 5.35 11.14
C THR A 78 12.47 4.16 10.58
N PHE A 79 13.13 3.05 10.26
CA PHE A 79 12.44 1.86 9.75
C PHE A 79 11.31 1.37 10.67
N PRO A 80 11.47 1.29 12.01
CA PRO A 80 10.36 0.92 12.90
C PRO A 80 9.17 1.87 12.80
N ASP A 81 9.42 3.18 12.69
CA ASP A 81 8.37 4.19 12.57
C ASP A 81 7.69 4.13 11.19
N LEU A 82 8.46 3.90 10.11
CA LEU A 82 7.93 3.68 8.77
C LEU A 82 7.04 2.43 8.73
N ALA A 83 7.49 1.33 9.32
CA ALA A 83 6.73 0.09 9.39
C ALA A 83 5.39 0.30 10.10
N LYS A 84 5.40 1.00 11.25
CA LYS A 84 4.17 1.33 11.98
C LYS A 84 3.25 2.22 11.16
N GLN A 85 3.77 3.31 10.60
CA GLN A 85 2.98 4.28 9.85
C GLN A 85 2.40 3.70 8.56
N LEU A 86 3.11 2.77 7.89
CA LEU A 86 2.60 2.02 6.75
C LEU A 86 1.46 1.08 7.16
N GLN A 87 1.58 0.43 8.32
CA GLN A 87 0.47 -0.37 8.84
C GLN A 87 -0.74 0.49 9.14
N ASP A 88 -0.56 1.64 9.82
CA ASP A 88 -1.65 2.55 10.16
C ASP A 88 -2.41 3.06 8.91
N ILE A 89 -1.70 3.36 7.80
CA ILE A 89 -2.34 3.80 6.56
C ILE A 89 -3.03 2.64 5.83
N ASP A 90 -2.47 1.45 5.84
CA ASP A 90 -3.10 0.26 5.26
C ASP A 90 -4.38 -0.11 6.03
N ASP A 91 -4.36 -0.06 7.37
CA ASP A 91 -5.53 -0.28 8.23
C ASP A 91 -6.62 0.75 7.89
N TRP A 92 -6.25 2.02 7.69
CA TRP A 92 -7.19 3.06 7.27
C TRP A 92 -7.85 2.74 5.91
N TYR A 93 -7.10 2.24 4.91
CA TYR A 93 -7.67 1.87 3.61
C TYR A 93 -8.63 0.70 3.71
N VAL A 94 -8.37 -0.28 4.56
CA VAL A 94 -9.29 -1.39 4.84
C VAL A 94 -10.57 -0.88 5.49
N ASP A 95 -10.47 -0.06 6.54
CA ASP A 95 -11.61 0.54 7.23
C ASP A 95 -12.44 1.44 6.31
N TRP A 96 -11.76 2.21 5.44
CA TRP A 96 -12.40 3.05 4.45
C TRP A 96 -13.19 2.21 3.44
N ALA A 97 -12.60 1.17 2.89
CA ALA A 97 -13.25 0.29 1.91
C ALA A 97 -14.47 -0.44 2.50
N GLN A 98 -14.39 -0.86 3.77
CA GLN A 98 -15.51 -1.53 4.47
C GLN A 98 -16.74 -0.63 4.63
N LYS A 99 -16.56 0.68 4.63
CA LYS A 99 -17.63 1.68 4.79
C LYS A 99 -18.23 2.13 3.45
N ARG A 100 -17.72 1.64 2.31
CA ARG A 100 -18.17 2.05 0.97
C ARG A 100 -19.16 1.03 0.39
N LEU A 101 -20.27 1.55 -0.12
CA LEU A 101 -21.15 0.79 -1.02
C LEU A 101 -20.52 0.75 -2.42
N LEU A 102 -20.95 -0.18 -3.23
CA LEU A 102 -20.47 -0.30 -4.62
C LEU A 102 -20.70 1.00 -5.42
N ALA A 103 -21.82 1.68 -5.17
CA ALA A 103 -22.16 2.95 -5.83
C ALA A 103 -21.21 4.09 -5.40
N ASP A 104 -20.71 4.10 -4.15
CA ASP A 104 -19.80 5.14 -3.66
C ASP A 104 -18.48 5.10 -4.41
N LEU A 105 -18.03 3.92 -4.86
CA LEU A 105 -16.79 3.75 -5.61
C LEU A 105 -16.78 4.46 -6.97
N GLU A 106 -17.95 4.86 -7.46
CA GLU A 106 -18.11 5.65 -8.69
C GLU A 106 -18.12 7.17 -8.43
N ASN A 107 -18.08 7.61 -7.16
CA ASN A 107 -17.99 9.03 -6.83
C ASN A 107 -16.72 9.63 -7.40
N LEU A 108 -16.87 10.74 -8.14
CA LEU A 108 -15.75 11.45 -8.75
C LEU A 108 -15.03 12.33 -7.71
N VAL A 109 -13.74 12.13 -7.55
CA VAL A 109 -12.86 12.94 -6.72
C VAL A 109 -12.02 13.83 -7.64
N SER A 110 -12.13 15.14 -7.46
CA SER A 110 -11.27 16.13 -8.11
C SER A 110 -10.11 16.50 -7.19
N PHE A 111 -8.90 16.55 -7.71
CA PHE A 111 -7.70 16.80 -6.90
C PHE A 111 -6.63 17.56 -7.69
N LEU A 112 -5.62 18.04 -6.99
CA LEU A 112 -4.39 18.54 -7.58
C LEU A 112 -3.25 17.57 -7.31
N TYR A 113 -2.51 17.22 -8.36
CA TYR A 113 -1.22 16.55 -8.18
C TYR A 113 -0.25 17.46 -7.43
N VAL A 114 0.78 16.91 -6.80
CA VAL A 114 1.83 17.66 -6.09
C VAL A 114 2.50 18.73 -6.97
N ASN A 115 2.49 18.57 -8.31
CA ASN A 115 2.99 19.56 -9.25
C ASN A 115 1.94 20.64 -9.66
N GLY A 116 0.79 20.67 -8.97
CA GLY A 116 -0.29 21.64 -9.20
C GLY A 116 -1.22 21.33 -10.38
N LYS A 117 -0.98 20.24 -11.14
CA LYS A 117 -1.86 19.88 -12.26
C LYS A 117 -3.17 19.27 -11.71
N PRO A 118 -4.35 19.66 -12.29
CA PRO A 118 -5.61 19.05 -11.90
C PRO A 118 -5.73 17.61 -12.42
N GLY A 119 -6.47 16.79 -11.67
CA GLY A 119 -6.84 15.44 -12.05
C GLY A 119 -8.20 15.07 -11.47
N HIS A 120 -8.80 14.03 -12.02
CA HIS A 120 -10.03 13.43 -11.50
C HIS A 120 -9.93 11.92 -11.61
N MET A 121 -10.39 11.23 -10.59
CA MET A 121 -10.52 9.77 -10.54
C MET A 121 -11.74 9.43 -9.71
N THR A 122 -12.34 8.28 -9.95
CA THR A 122 -13.35 7.78 -9.01
C THR A 122 -12.68 7.27 -7.74
N GLU A 123 -13.43 7.18 -6.64
CA GLU A 123 -12.93 6.60 -5.38
C GLU A 123 -12.35 5.20 -5.61
N GLY A 124 -13.02 4.37 -6.42
CA GLY A 124 -12.53 3.03 -6.77
C GLY A 124 -11.23 3.06 -7.58
N GLN A 125 -11.08 4.00 -8.52
CA GLN A 125 -9.84 4.18 -9.28
C GLN A 125 -8.68 4.64 -8.40
N ILE A 126 -8.94 5.49 -7.40
CA ILE A 126 -7.92 5.90 -6.43
C ILE A 126 -7.42 4.71 -5.63
N LEU A 127 -8.33 3.88 -5.10
CA LEU A 127 -7.94 2.67 -4.38
C LEU A 127 -7.09 1.73 -5.26
N GLN A 128 -7.55 1.47 -6.50
CA GLN A 128 -6.79 0.64 -7.45
C GLN A 128 -5.39 1.22 -7.69
N HIS A 129 -5.30 2.54 -7.89
CA HIS A 129 -4.01 3.21 -8.07
C HIS A 129 -3.08 2.98 -6.88
N VAL A 130 -3.55 3.16 -5.65
CA VAL A 130 -2.74 2.95 -4.43
C VAL A 130 -2.22 1.51 -4.35
N VAL A 131 -3.08 0.52 -4.62
CA VAL A 131 -2.69 -0.89 -4.58
C VAL A 131 -1.67 -1.23 -5.66
N MET A 132 -1.88 -0.77 -6.90
CA MET A 132 -0.94 -0.99 -8.02
C MET A 132 0.38 -0.27 -7.80
N HIS A 133 0.36 0.94 -7.27
CA HIS A 133 1.54 1.73 -6.92
C HIS A 133 2.39 1.00 -5.85
N ASN A 134 1.75 0.51 -4.80
CA ASN A 134 2.44 -0.26 -3.77
C ASN A 134 3.00 -1.57 -4.32
N CYS A 135 2.28 -2.27 -5.20
CA CYS A 135 2.79 -3.47 -5.88
C CYS A 135 4.08 -3.18 -6.67
N TYR A 136 4.10 -2.08 -7.43
CA TYR A 136 5.27 -1.63 -8.17
C TYR A 136 6.48 -1.37 -7.25
N HIS A 137 6.28 -0.68 -6.13
CA HIS A 137 7.36 -0.37 -5.18
C HIS A 137 7.81 -1.57 -4.35
N ARG A 138 6.93 -2.51 -4.04
CA ARG A 138 7.33 -3.80 -3.45
C ARG A 138 8.30 -4.56 -4.36
N GLY A 139 8.11 -4.48 -5.67
CA GLY A 139 9.05 -5.04 -6.65
C GLY A 139 10.45 -4.42 -6.55
N TYR A 140 10.55 -3.07 -6.43
CA TYR A 140 11.84 -2.39 -6.21
C TYR A 140 12.52 -2.84 -4.91
N ILE A 141 11.77 -2.92 -3.82
CA ILE A 141 12.31 -3.38 -2.54
C ILE A 141 12.77 -4.85 -2.65
N GLY A 142 12.03 -5.67 -3.39
CA GLY A 142 12.41 -7.06 -3.67
C GLY A 142 13.74 -7.18 -4.38
N ASP A 143 14.00 -6.31 -5.37
CA ASP A 143 15.29 -6.24 -6.05
C ASP A 143 16.42 -5.80 -5.10
N PHE A 144 16.17 -4.83 -4.23
CA PHE A 144 17.13 -4.44 -3.20
C PHE A 144 17.45 -5.58 -2.21
N MET A 145 16.44 -6.35 -1.81
CA MET A 145 16.64 -7.53 -0.95
C MET A 145 17.49 -8.58 -1.65
N PHE A 146 17.28 -8.80 -2.96
CA PHE A 146 18.03 -9.75 -3.76
C PHE A 146 19.54 -9.43 -3.82
N GLN A 147 19.92 -8.14 -3.71
CA GLN A 147 21.32 -7.68 -3.70
C GLN A 147 22.02 -7.98 -2.37
N VAL A 148 21.33 -8.49 -1.36
CA VAL A 148 21.89 -8.85 -0.04
C VAL A 148 21.91 -10.37 0.06
N GLU A 149 23.11 -10.95 0.28
CA GLU A 149 23.30 -12.40 0.35
C GLU A 149 22.38 -13.04 1.41
N GLY A 150 21.74 -14.13 1.04
CA GLY A 150 20.81 -14.86 1.92
C GLY A 150 19.42 -14.22 2.08
N HIS A 151 19.15 -13.05 1.46
CA HIS A 151 17.85 -12.39 1.53
C HIS A 151 17.09 -12.46 0.20
N ARG A 152 15.79 -12.65 0.27
CA ARG A 152 14.85 -12.68 -0.87
C ARG A 152 13.54 -12.05 -0.45
N ALA A 153 12.87 -11.42 -1.40
CA ALA A 153 11.52 -10.96 -1.21
C ALA A 153 10.58 -12.16 -0.96
N PRO A 154 9.65 -12.05 -0.02
CA PRO A 154 8.60 -13.06 0.16
C PRO A 154 7.66 -13.04 -1.05
N GLN A 155 6.93 -14.14 -1.25
CA GLN A 155 5.85 -14.18 -2.24
C GLN A 155 4.69 -13.31 -1.77
N MET A 156 4.38 -12.28 -2.56
CA MET A 156 3.33 -11.30 -2.27
C MET A 156 2.33 -11.18 -3.43
N ASP A 157 2.29 -12.20 -4.30
CA ASP A 157 1.39 -12.22 -5.43
C ASP A 157 -0.06 -12.30 -5.00
N PHE A 158 -0.94 -11.65 -5.75
CA PHE A 158 -2.37 -11.69 -5.48
C PHE A 158 -2.94 -13.11 -5.52
N SER A 159 -2.41 -13.97 -6.39
CA SER A 159 -2.79 -15.39 -6.45
C SER A 159 -2.48 -16.15 -5.16
N VAL A 160 -1.32 -15.88 -4.54
CA VAL A 160 -0.93 -16.46 -3.24
C VAL A 160 -1.89 -15.98 -2.14
N TYR A 161 -2.20 -14.67 -2.12
CA TYR A 161 -3.19 -14.12 -1.18
C TYR A 161 -4.55 -14.84 -1.32
N CYS A 162 -5.05 -15.00 -2.54
CA CYS A 162 -6.35 -15.64 -2.79
C CYS A 162 -6.38 -17.12 -2.41
N THR A 163 -5.28 -17.86 -2.65
CA THR A 163 -5.22 -19.30 -2.41
C THR A 163 -4.95 -19.66 -0.97
N ASP A 164 -4.04 -18.97 -0.32
CA ASP A 164 -3.52 -19.36 0.98
C ASP A 164 -4.14 -18.57 2.13
N HIS A 165 -4.48 -17.31 1.88
CA HIS A 165 -4.98 -16.42 2.92
C HIS A 165 -6.51 -16.38 3.00
N LYS A 166 -7.21 -16.26 1.86
CA LYS A 166 -8.69 -16.26 1.83
C LYS A 166 -9.30 -17.60 2.18
N LYS A 167 -8.68 -18.72 1.84
CA LYS A 167 -9.19 -20.06 2.18
C LYS A 167 -9.19 -20.35 3.67
N ASN A 168 -8.32 -19.69 4.44
CA ASN A 168 -8.20 -19.84 5.89
C ASN A 168 -9.03 -18.82 6.68
N ALA A 169 -9.66 -17.85 6.02
CA ALA A 169 -10.62 -16.98 6.68
C ALA A 169 -11.92 -17.76 6.93
N PRO A 170 -12.47 -17.75 8.16
CA PRO A 170 -13.74 -18.43 8.43
C PRO A 170 -14.80 -17.85 7.48
N ALA A 171 -15.52 -18.76 6.80
CA ALA A 171 -16.62 -18.36 5.91
C ALA A 171 -17.56 -17.42 6.68
N LYS A 172 -17.68 -16.17 6.25
CA LYS A 172 -18.70 -15.27 6.77
C LYS A 172 -20.03 -15.98 6.52
N ALA A 173 -20.70 -16.39 7.60
CA ALA A 173 -21.99 -17.05 7.52
C ALA A 173 -22.94 -16.12 6.74
N ASN A 174 -23.25 -16.50 5.52
CA ASN A 174 -24.35 -15.89 4.77
C ASN A 174 -25.63 -16.29 5.50
N GLY A 175 -26.05 -15.46 6.47
CA GLY A 175 -27.37 -15.55 7.05
C GLY A 175 -28.40 -15.29 5.95
N VAL A 176 -28.97 -16.36 5.41
CA VAL A 176 -30.23 -16.28 4.68
C VAL A 176 -31.32 -16.16 5.73
N PRO A 177 -32.09 -15.06 5.80
CA PRO A 177 -33.30 -15.04 6.61
C PRO A 177 -34.33 -15.93 5.91
N THR A 178 -34.85 -16.90 6.62
CA THR A 178 -36.04 -17.70 6.27
C THR A 178 -37.29 -16.82 6.33
#